data_28d64f0b1840c70d059ac8c6f45d6be3
#
_entry.id   28d64f0b1840c70d059ac8c6f45d6be3
#
_cell.length_a   1.000
_cell.length_b   1.000
_cell.length_c   1.000
_cell.angle_alpha   90.00
_cell.angle_beta   90.00
_cell.angle_gamma   90.00
#
_symmetry.space_group_name_H-M   'P 1'
#
loop_
_entity.id
_entity.type
_entity.pdbx_description
1 polymer ?
#
loop_
_entity_poly.entity_id
_entity_poly.type
_entity_poly.pdbx_seq_one_letter_code
_entity_poly.pdbx_strand_id
1 'polypeptide(L)'
;MHKQIKWGYALNQWKAGFTSFARLEEIERAFKVTAACGFDAVELAAGSGRWDPIGRPENIAINFGSSQHFRLTLKDWGIQRVSSTFFDPTVMSFEELHFGLNSTLPADHPRILAQARIHAEFLAELKGDCLVVRPFPSWWKESGLTPERIAAAADCWNAVGAMTAVLGLRTVLHVDALSALRTAEELESLMSLCDADNVGLCFDTAELTIAGHDVVALYRRFHERVWHFQFKDALAVDTLDEYKLQNAERALIAAGGERQVQRWFGEMGTGLVDFPALLAAMRELGYAGWIIVESDKGPAPIATGMMLNSWYRQHVLDLCCD
;
A
#
# COMPACT_ATOMS: atom_id res chain seq x y z
N MET A 1 -23.97 7.37 -15.17
CA MET A 1 -23.30 7.73 -13.91
C MET A 1 -21.81 7.67 -14.16
N HIS A 2 -21.11 8.80 -14.13
CA HIS A 2 -19.64 8.76 -14.17
C HIS A 2 -19.15 8.01 -12.94
N LYS A 3 -18.33 7.00 -13.15
CA LYS A 3 -17.66 6.30 -12.07
C LYS A 3 -16.72 7.29 -11.39
N GLN A 4 -16.92 7.57 -10.12
CA GLN A 4 -16.17 8.57 -9.39
C GLN A 4 -14.91 7.97 -8.77
N ILE A 5 -13.78 8.63 -8.96
CA ILE A 5 -12.53 8.35 -8.23
C ILE A 5 -12.79 8.65 -6.75
N LYS A 6 -12.34 7.75 -5.87
CA LYS A 6 -12.50 7.85 -4.42
C LYS A 6 -11.14 8.13 -3.79
N TRP A 7 -11.13 9.01 -2.81
CA TRP A 7 -9.91 9.39 -2.11
C TRP A 7 -9.88 8.87 -0.69
N GLY A 8 -8.72 8.41 -0.23
CA GLY A 8 -8.46 8.02 1.14
C GLY A 8 -7.03 8.36 1.54
N TYR A 9 -6.66 8.05 2.78
CA TYR A 9 -5.32 8.28 3.30
C TYR A 9 -4.77 7.03 3.99
N ALA A 10 -3.50 6.70 3.75
CA ALA A 10 -2.81 5.60 4.40
C ALA A 10 -2.33 5.99 5.80
N LEU A 11 -2.60 5.14 6.79
CA LEU A 11 -2.22 5.41 8.19
C LEU A 11 -0.86 4.81 8.57
N ASN A 12 -0.07 4.36 7.60
CA ASN A 12 1.23 3.71 7.80
C ASN A 12 2.26 4.52 8.63
N GLN A 13 2.14 5.83 8.65
CA GLN A 13 3.02 6.70 9.44
C GLN A 13 2.60 6.87 10.92
N TRP A 14 1.35 6.61 11.25
CA TRP A 14 0.84 6.73 12.62
C TRP A 14 1.29 5.53 13.44
N LYS A 15 2.55 5.60 13.90
CA LYS A 15 3.19 4.53 14.68
C LYS A 15 3.12 4.85 16.16
N ALA A 16 2.62 3.90 16.92
CA ALA A 16 2.62 3.95 18.38
C ALA A 16 3.98 3.49 18.95
N GLY A 17 5.07 4.15 18.57
CA GLY A 17 6.39 3.83 19.07
C GLY A 17 6.87 2.40 18.74
N PHE A 18 7.65 1.80 19.65
CA PHE A 18 8.20 0.44 19.49
C PHE A 18 7.28 -0.65 20.04
N THR A 19 6.07 -0.32 20.46
CA THR A 19 5.13 -1.29 21.02
C THR A 19 4.23 -1.86 19.94
N SER A 20 3.89 -3.13 20.06
CA SER A 20 2.90 -3.79 19.18
C SER A 20 1.46 -3.34 19.47
N PHE A 21 1.25 -2.48 20.45
CA PHE A 21 -0.05 -1.99 20.85
C PHE A 21 -0.17 -0.49 20.60
N ALA A 22 -1.28 -0.05 19.99
CA ALA A 22 -1.68 1.33 19.92
C ALA A 22 -2.66 1.65 21.06
N ARG A 23 -2.46 2.78 21.72
CA ARG A 23 -3.42 3.29 22.71
C ARG A 23 -4.61 3.92 22.00
N LEU A 24 -5.76 3.89 22.66
CA LEU A 24 -6.99 4.44 22.11
C LEU A 24 -6.80 5.92 21.65
N GLU A 25 -6.13 6.73 22.44
CA GLU A 25 -5.91 8.15 22.13
C GLU A 25 -5.04 8.33 20.87
N GLU A 26 -4.10 7.44 20.63
CA GLU A 26 -3.24 7.48 19.43
C GLU A 26 -4.04 7.07 18.19
N ILE A 27 -4.88 6.04 18.34
CA ILE A 27 -5.81 5.61 17.29
C ILE A 27 -6.79 6.74 16.96
N GLU A 28 -7.47 7.29 17.96
CA GLU A 28 -8.40 8.39 17.83
C GLU A 28 -7.77 9.60 17.14
N ARG A 29 -6.54 9.98 17.58
CA ARG A 29 -5.80 11.09 17.00
C ARG A 29 -5.53 10.86 15.52
N ALA A 30 -5.07 9.67 15.12
CA ALA A 30 -4.78 9.35 13.73
C ALA A 30 -6.01 9.56 12.83
N PHE A 31 -7.15 9.00 13.21
CA PHE A 31 -8.38 9.10 12.43
C PHE A 31 -8.97 10.52 12.42
N LYS A 32 -9.00 11.19 13.57
CA LYS A 32 -9.52 12.58 13.66
C LYS A 32 -8.69 13.57 12.85
N VAL A 33 -7.36 13.44 12.85
CA VAL A 33 -6.50 14.29 12.02
C VAL A 33 -6.72 13.99 10.54
N THR A 34 -6.88 12.72 10.17
CA THR A 34 -7.20 12.33 8.79
C THR A 34 -8.53 12.96 8.33
N ALA A 35 -9.57 12.87 9.15
CA ALA A 35 -10.86 13.50 8.86
C ALA A 35 -10.75 15.02 8.78
N ALA A 36 -10.01 15.66 9.70
CA ALA A 36 -9.80 17.10 9.70
C ALA A 36 -9.04 17.60 8.47
N CYS A 37 -8.20 16.74 7.87
CA CYS A 37 -7.53 16.99 6.60
C CYS A 37 -8.42 16.74 5.37
N GLY A 38 -9.69 16.40 5.55
CA GLY A 38 -10.66 16.23 4.46
C GLY A 38 -10.61 14.87 3.76
N PHE A 39 -10.06 13.84 4.41
CA PHE A 39 -10.16 12.46 3.98
C PHE A 39 -11.21 11.73 4.81
N ASP A 40 -12.17 11.13 4.16
CA ASP A 40 -13.27 10.38 4.79
C ASP A 40 -13.08 8.86 4.70
N ALA A 41 -11.99 8.41 4.09
CA ALA A 41 -11.61 7.02 4.01
C ALA A 41 -10.12 6.82 4.34
N VAL A 42 -9.80 5.62 4.80
CA VAL A 42 -8.44 5.25 5.19
C VAL A 42 -8.04 3.90 4.64
N GLU A 43 -6.73 3.74 4.44
CA GLU A 43 -6.07 2.45 4.31
C GLU A 43 -5.34 2.13 5.63
N LEU A 44 -5.57 0.92 6.14
CA LEU A 44 -4.84 0.39 7.29
C LEU A 44 -3.59 -0.32 6.79
N ALA A 45 -2.55 -0.36 7.61
CA ALA A 45 -1.41 -1.22 7.36
C ALA A 45 -1.43 -2.38 8.37
N ALA A 46 -1.29 -3.59 7.86
CA ALA A 46 -1.26 -4.82 8.64
C ALA A 46 0.06 -5.53 8.38
N GLY A 47 1.14 -4.83 8.59
CA GLY A 47 2.45 -5.44 8.54
C GLY A 47 2.65 -6.41 9.69
N SER A 48 3.59 -7.31 9.57
CA SER A 48 3.99 -8.24 10.62
C SER A 48 4.59 -7.50 11.82
N GLY A 49 3.75 -6.86 12.61
CA GLY A 49 4.09 -6.40 13.94
C GLY A 49 4.94 -5.15 14.07
N ARG A 50 5.73 -4.81 13.09
CA ARG A 50 6.73 -3.76 13.25
C ARG A 50 6.24 -2.37 12.82
N TRP A 51 5.28 -2.31 11.90
CA TRP A 51 5.04 -1.08 11.16
C TRP A 51 3.75 -0.38 11.53
N ASP A 52 2.70 -1.11 11.88
CA ASP A 52 1.43 -0.46 12.18
C ASP A 52 0.56 -1.21 13.19
N PRO A 53 0.60 -0.82 14.45
CA PRO A 53 -0.32 -1.37 15.45
C PRO A 53 -1.78 -0.95 15.23
N ILE A 54 -2.07 0.13 14.49
CA ILE A 54 -3.46 0.60 14.28
C ILE A 54 -4.25 -0.37 13.40
N GLY A 55 -3.61 -0.93 12.37
CA GLY A 55 -4.26 -1.86 11.43
C GLY A 55 -4.43 -3.29 11.94
N ARG A 56 -3.95 -3.61 13.12
CA ARG A 56 -3.98 -4.97 13.66
C ARG A 56 -5.34 -5.32 14.26
N PRO A 57 -5.94 -6.45 13.86
CA PRO A 57 -7.22 -6.91 14.41
C PRO A 57 -7.24 -6.98 15.93
N GLU A 58 -6.13 -7.42 16.55
CA GLU A 58 -5.99 -7.56 18.01
C GLU A 58 -6.09 -6.21 18.72
N ASN A 59 -5.44 -5.18 18.17
CA ASN A 59 -5.51 -3.83 18.74
C ASN A 59 -6.91 -3.24 18.65
N ILE A 60 -7.62 -3.52 17.56
CA ILE A 60 -9.00 -3.11 17.39
C ILE A 60 -9.90 -3.86 18.36
N ALA A 61 -9.71 -5.16 18.54
CA ALA A 61 -10.47 -5.94 19.50
C ALA A 61 -10.25 -5.47 20.96
N ILE A 62 -9.01 -5.16 21.33
CA ILE A 62 -8.67 -4.67 22.67
C ILE A 62 -9.28 -3.28 22.92
N ASN A 63 -9.19 -2.34 21.96
CA ASN A 63 -9.61 -0.97 22.17
C ASN A 63 -11.12 -0.76 21.96
N PHE A 64 -11.76 -1.56 21.10
CA PHE A 64 -13.16 -1.35 20.69
C PHE A 64 -14.07 -2.55 20.97
N GLY A 65 -13.52 -3.70 21.35
CA GLY A 65 -14.28 -4.92 21.63
C GLY A 65 -14.79 -5.63 20.38
N SER A 66 -15.07 -4.92 19.29
CA SER A 66 -15.52 -5.51 18.00
C SER A 66 -15.25 -4.61 16.81
N SER A 67 -15.13 -5.20 15.62
CA SER A 67 -15.04 -4.51 14.34
C SER A 67 -16.26 -3.63 14.06
N GLN A 68 -17.45 -4.07 14.50
CA GLN A 68 -18.67 -3.28 14.35
C GLN A 68 -18.63 -1.99 15.19
N HIS A 69 -18.23 -2.08 16.45
CA HIS A 69 -18.08 -0.90 17.30
C HIS A 69 -17.01 0.03 16.77
N PHE A 70 -15.86 -0.50 16.37
CA PHE A 70 -14.81 0.28 15.72
C PHE A 70 -15.35 1.06 14.51
N ARG A 71 -16.07 0.40 13.61
CA ARG A 71 -16.65 1.04 12.42
C ARG A 71 -17.65 2.13 12.74
N LEU A 72 -18.44 2.00 13.82
CA LEU A 72 -19.35 3.06 14.27
C LEU A 72 -18.56 4.23 14.83
N THR A 73 -17.57 3.97 15.68
CA THR A 73 -16.69 4.99 16.24
C THR A 73 -15.94 5.78 15.16
N LEU A 74 -15.47 5.10 14.10
CA LEU A 74 -14.85 5.78 12.96
C LEU A 74 -15.76 6.82 12.33
N LYS A 75 -17.05 6.52 12.18
CA LYS A 75 -18.03 7.48 11.65
C LYS A 75 -18.19 8.70 12.54
N ASP A 76 -18.21 8.49 13.86
CA ASP A 76 -18.26 9.58 14.83
C ASP A 76 -17.01 10.48 14.76
N TRP A 77 -15.87 9.90 14.33
CA TRP A 77 -14.62 10.63 14.09
C TRP A 77 -14.50 11.24 12.70
N GLY A 78 -15.50 11.06 11.84
CA GLY A 78 -15.54 11.61 10.49
C GLY A 78 -15.01 10.69 9.40
N ILE A 79 -14.61 9.46 9.73
CA ILE A 79 -14.16 8.46 8.77
C ILE A 79 -15.31 7.55 8.37
N GLN A 80 -15.70 7.61 7.12
CA GLN A 80 -16.83 6.84 6.60
C GLN A 80 -16.48 5.41 6.24
N ARG A 81 -15.19 5.15 5.88
CA ARG A 81 -14.79 3.86 5.36
C ARG A 81 -13.32 3.51 5.65
N VAL A 82 -13.09 2.25 5.94
CA VAL A 82 -11.79 1.60 5.72
C VAL A 82 -11.85 1.01 4.30
N SER A 83 -11.05 1.55 3.38
CA SER A 83 -11.06 1.14 1.96
C SER A 83 -10.29 -0.15 1.74
N SER A 84 -9.15 -0.26 2.40
CA SER A 84 -8.14 -1.28 2.13
C SER A 84 -7.27 -1.53 3.36
N THR A 85 -6.55 -2.62 3.29
CA THR A 85 -5.49 -2.95 4.26
C THR A 85 -4.25 -3.38 3.48
N PHE A 86 -3.11 -2.78 3.81
CA PHE A 86 -1.81 -3.18 3.27
C PHE A 86 -1.23 -4.32 4.11
N PHE A 87 -0.91 -5.44 3.46
CA PHE A 87 -0.33 -6.63 4.06
C PHE A 87 1.04 -6.94 3.43
N ASP A 88 2.07 -6.99 4.25
CA ASP A 88 3.44 -7.35 3.83
C ASP A 88 3.92 -8.63 4.52
N PRO A 89 3.87 -9.78 3.84
CA PRO A 89 4.37 -11.03 4.40
C PRO A 89 5.91 -11.13 4.37
N THR A 90 6.59 -10.22 3.69
CA THR A 90 8.05 -10.31 3.44
C THR A 90 8.90 -9.75 4.58
N VAL A 91 8.28 -9.03 5.53
CA VAL A 91 8.98 -8.51 6.70
C VAL A 91 9.06 -9.55 7.83
N MET A 92 10.02 -9.37 8.73
CA MET A 92 10.19 -10.26 9.87
C MET A 92 9.00 -10.14 10.83
N SER A 93 8.41 -11.28 11.18
CA SER A 93 7.46 -11.35 12.28
C SER A 93 8.18 -11.58 13.60
N PHE A 94 7.98 -10.67 14.55
CA PHE A 94 8.50 -10.83 15.90
C PHE A 94 7.73 -11.88 16.72
N GLU A 95 6.45 -12.07 16.41
CA GLU A 95 5.58 -12.99 17.11
C GLU A 95 5.88 -14.43 16.74
N GLU A 96 6.14 -14.67 15.45
CA GLU A 96 6.47 -16.01 14.94
C GLU A 96 7.97 -16.26 14.83
N LEU A 97 8.81 -15.29 15.15
CA LEU A 97 10.27 -15.35 15.10
C LEU A 97 10.84 -15.84 13.75
N HIS A 98 10.24 -15.41 12.65
CA HIS A 98 10.76 -15.74 11.30
C HIS A 98 11.11 -14.47 10.50
N PHE A 99 11.95 -14.64 9.49
CA PHE A 99 12.55 -13.57 8.68
C PHE A 99 11.70 -13.14 7.47
N GLY A 100 10.41 -13.20 7.57
CA GLY A 100 9.49 -12.92 6.48
C GLY A 100 9.29 -14.13 5.56
N LEU A 101 8.22 -14.08 4.79
CA LEU A 101 7.81 -15.13 3.88
C LEU A 101 8.09 -14.69 2.44
N ASN A 102 8.29 -15.67 1.57
CA ASN A 102 8.63 -15.44 0.19
C ASN A 102 7.64 -16.16 -0.73
N SER A 103 6.85 -15.41 -1.51
CA SER A 103 5.87 -15.95 -2.46
C SER A 103 6.50 -16.79 -3.57
N THR A 104 7.81 -16.62 -3.86
CA THR A 104 8.52 -17.44 -4.85
C THR A 104 8.83 -18.84 -4.34
N LEU A 105 8.61 -19.10 -3.05
CA LEU A 105 8.85 -20.37 -2.40
C LEU A 105 7.52 -21.08 -2.07
N PRO A 106 7.15 -22.17 -2.77
CA PRO A 106 5.88 -22.88 -2.50
C PRO A 106 5.71 -23.32 -1.05
N ALA A 107 6.81 -23.57 -0.33
CA ALA A 107 6.78 -23.95 1.09
C ALA A 107 6.20 -22.84 2.00
N ASP A 108 6.29 -21.58 1.59
CA ASP A 108 5.79 -20.43 2.35
C ASP A 108 4.32 -20.11 2.04
N HIS A 109 3.77 -20.59 0.91
CA HIS A 109 2.40 -20.27 0.48
C HIS A 109 1.34 -20.55 1.53
N PRO A 110 1.33 -21.70 2.24
CA PRO A 110 0.31 -21.96 3.27
C PRO A 110 0.31 -20.92 4.39
N ARG A 111 1.51 -20.43 4.77
CA ARG A 111 1.65 -19.41 5.83
C ARG A 111 1.23 -18.04 5.32
N ILE A 112 1.63 -17.67 4.10
CA ILE A 112 1.19 -16.41 3.46
C ILE A 112 -0.34 -16.38 3.40
N LEU A 113 -0.96 -17.45 2.92
CA LEU A 113 -2.41 -17.56 2.81
C LEU A 113 -3.11 -17.46 4.18
N ALA A 114 -2.56 -18.13 5.21
CA ALA A 114 -3.11 -18.08 6.56
C ALA A 114 -3.04 -16.67 7.16
N GLN A 115 -1.92 -15.98 7.02
CA GLN A 115 -1.75 -14.60 7.48
C GLN A 115 -2.64 -13.63 6.70
N ALA A 116 -2.66 -13.73 5.36
CA ALA A 116 -3.52 -12.91 4.51
C ALA A 116 -5.00 -13.05 4.89
N ARG A 117 -5.45 -14.26 5.24
CA ARG A 117 -6.83 -14.54 5.65
C ARG A 117 -7.24 -13.75 6.89
N ILE A 118 -6.39 -13.66 7.91
CA ILE A 118 -6.68 -12.91 9.15
C ILE A 118 -7.01 -11.45 8.81
N HIS A 119 -6.19 -10.82 7.98
CA HIS A 119 -6.37 -9.43 7.59
C HIS A 119 -7.54 -9.24 6.62
N ALA A 120 -7.76 -10.19 5.72
CA ALA A 120 -8.88 -10.16 4.78
C ALA A 120 -10.23 -10.33 5.48
N GLU A 121 -10.35 -11.26 6.43
CA GLU A 121 -11.56 -11.46 7.23
C GLU A 121 -11.88 -10.20 8.05
N PHE A 122 -10.88 -9.62 8.70
CA PHE A 122 -11.05 -8.36 9.43
C PHE A 122 -11.47 -7.22 8.51
N LEU A 123 -10.83 -7.06 7.34
CA LEU A 123 -11.20 -6.04 6.36
C LEU A 123 -12.64 -6.23 5.85
N ALA A 124 -13.06 -7.46 5.61
CA ALA A 124 -14.44 -7.78 5.21
C ALA A 124 -15.46 -7.39 6.28
N GLU A 125 -15.16 -7.59 7.57
CA GLU A 125 -15.98 -7.11 8.70
C GLU A 125 -16.09 -5.58 8.70
N LEU A 126 -15.02 -4.89 8.34
CA LEU A 126 -14.99 -3.43 8.19
C LEU A 126 -15.68 -2.94 6.91
N LYS A 127 -16.11 -3.85 6.02
CA LYS A 127 -16.71 -3.53 4.71
C LYS A 127 -15.74 -2.84 3.76
N GLY A 128 -14.47 -3.23 3.81
CA GLY A 128 -13.45 -2.75 2.89
C GLY A 128 -13.61 -3.28 1.47
N ASP A 129 -12.71 -2.88 0.58
CA ASP A 129 -12.78 -3.20 -0.86
C ASP A 129 -11.64 -4.11 -1.32
N CYS A 130 -10.40 -3.88 -0.87
CA CYS A 130 -9.26 -4.66 -1.33
C CYS A 130 -8.17 -4.88 -0.27
N LEU A 131 -7.55 -6.06 -0.33
CA LEU A 131 -6.31 -6.37 0.35
C LEU A 131 -5.15 -5.99 -0.57
N VAL A 132 -4.37 -5.00 -0.16
CA VAL A 132 -3.13 -4.60 -0.84
C VAL A 132 -2.00 -5.46 -0.31
N VAL A 133 -1.26 -6.12 -1.18
CA VAL A 133 -0.19 -7.04 -0.76
C VAL A 133 1.13 -6.70 -1.39
N ARG A 134 2.22 -6.79 -0.65
CA ARG A 134 3.56 -6.77 -1.20
C ARG A 134 3.89 -8.15 -1.78
N PRO A 135 4.00 -8.27 -3.12
CA PRO A 135 4.01 -9.59 -3.77
C PRO A 135 5.36 -10.30 -3.71
N PHE A 136 6.47 -9.58 -3.58
CA PHE A 136 7.81 -10.13 -3.60
C PHE A 136 8.65 -9.58 -2.46
N PRO A 137 9.64 -10.34 -1.98
CA PRO A 137 10.67 -9.81 -1.10
C PRO A 137 11.54 -8.79 -1.85
N SER A 138 12.36 -8.08 -1.09
CA SER A 138 13.34 -7.17 -1.67
C SER A 138 14.38 -7.91 -2.51
N TRP A 139 14.90 -7.21 -3.49
CA TRP A 139 15.86 -7.74 -4.46
C TRP A 139 17.07 -8.40 -3.80
N TRP A 140 17.59 -7.85 -2.72
CA TRP A 140 18.76 -8.44 -2.04
C TRP A 140 18.50 -9.81 -1.40
N LYS A 141 17.23 -10.17 -1.14
CA LYS A 141 16.81 -11.50 -0.68
C LYS A 141 16.57 -12.46 -1.84
N GLU A 142 16.15 -11.93 -2.96
CA GLU A 142 15.66 -12.69 -4.10
C GLU A 142 16.20 -12.07 -5.40
N SER A 143 17.52 -12.13 -5.60
CA SER A 143 18.15 -11.56 -6.78
C SER A 143 17.88 -12.42 -8.03
N GLY A 144 17.21 -11.81 -9.01
CA GLY A 144 16.90 -12.44 -10.29
C GLY A 144 15.70 -13.38 -10.25
N LEU A 145 14.60 -12.91 -10.81
CA LEU A 145 13.38 -13.71 -10.96
C LEU A 145 13.49 -14.60 -12.21
N THR A 146 13.41 -15.91 -12.00
CA THR A 146 13.24 -16.88 -13.10
C THR A 146 11.75 -17.05 -13.42
N PRO A 147 11.39 -17.55 -14.63
CA PRO A 147 10.00 -17.85 -14.96
C PRO A 147 9.30 -18.75 -13.93
N GLU A 148 10.01 -19.73 -13.37
CA GLU A 148 9.47 -20.66 -12.37
C GLU A 148 9.19 -19.94 -11.05
N ARG A 149 9.99 -18.97 -10.66
CA ARG A 149 9.77 -18.14 -9.46
C ARG A 149 8.59 -17.19 -9.63
N ILE A 150 8.47 -16.59 -10.82
CA ILE A 150 7.31 -15.77 -11.16
C ILE A 150 6.03 -16.61 -11.14
N ALA A 151 6.08 -17.82 -11.70
CA ALA A 151 4.94 -18.75 -11.69
C ALA A 151 4.55 -19.16 -10.27
N ALA A 152 5.52 -19.50 -9.42
CA ALA A 152 5.25 -19.83 -8.01
C ALA A 152 4.60 -18.65 -7.28
N ALA A 153 5.09 -17.43 -7.48
CA ALA A 153 4.47 -16.24 -6.90
C ALA A 153 3.05 -16.01 -7.42
N ALA A 154 2.79 -16.20 -8.72
CA ALA A 154 1.44 -16.12 -9.28
C ALA A 154 0.50 -17.15 -8.65
N ASP A 155 0.93 -18.40 -8.45
CA ASP A 155 0.14 -19.43 -7.76
C ASP A 155 -0.22 -19.00 -6.34
N CYS A 156 0.72 -18.42 -5.60
CA CYS A 156 0.47 -17.90 -4.26
C CYS A 156 -0.60 -16.81 -4.28
N TRP A 157 -0.47 -15.82 -5.15
CA TRP A 157 -1.39 -14.69 -5.20
C TRP A 157 -2.75 -15.05 -5.79
N ASN A 158 -2.82 -16.02 -6.69
CA ASN A 158 -4.08 -16.60 -7.16
C ASN A 158 -4.84 -17.28 -6.01
N ALA A 159 -4.13 -18.01 -5.14
CA ALA A 159 -4.76 -18.61 -3.96
C ALA A 159 -5.27 -17.54 -2.96
N VAL A 160 -4.51 -16.47 -2.75
CA VAL A 160 -4.96 -15.33 -1.93
C VAL A 160 -6.13 -14.61 -2.61
N GLY A 161 -6.08 -14.37 -3.91
CA GLY A 161 -7.16 -13.75 -4.70
C GLY A 161 -8.46 -14.55 -4.62
N ALA A 162 -8.39 -15.86 -4.79
CA ALA A 162 -9.56 -16.73 -4.66
C ALA A 162 -10.16 -16.69 -3.24
N MET A 163 -9.31 -16.65 -2.20
CA MET A 163 -9.75 -16.55 -0.81
C MET A 163 -10.42 -15.19 -0.54
N THR A 164 -9.84 -14.08 -0.99
CA THR A 164 -10.41 -12.74 -0.79
C THR A 164 -11.70 -12.54 -1.56
N ALA A 165 -11.83 -13.11 -2.75
CA ALA A 165 -13.06 -13.07 -3.57
C ALA A 165 -14.27 -13.68 -2.84
N VAL A 166 -14.08 -14.78 -2.10
CA VAL A 166 -15.14 -15.38 -1.26
C VAL A 166 -15.61 -14.42 -0.17
N LEU A 167 -14.74 -13.54 0.31
CA LEU A 167 -15.04 -12.51 1.30
C LEU A 167 -15.61 -11.22 0.69
N GLY A 168 -15.76 -11.18 -0.64
CA GLY A 168 -16.21 -9.99 -1.38
C GLY A 168 -15.14 -8.91 -1.52
N LEU A 169 -13.88 -9.27 -1.36
CA LEU A 169 -12.72 -8.39 -1.50
C LEU A 169 -11.94 -8.70 -2.78
N ARG A 170 -11.10 -7.76 -3.21
CA ARG A 170 -10.10 -7.96 -4.26
C ARG A 170 -8.71 -8.04 -3.64
N THR A 171 -7.79 -8.76 -4.29
CA THR A 171 -6.36 -8.72 -3.99
C THR A 171 -5.66 -7.84 -5.02
N VAL A 172 -4.83 -6.89 -4.57
CA VAL A 172 -4.04 -6.04 -5.45
C VAL A 172 -2.56 -6.09 -5.06
N LEU A 173 -1.71 -6.33 -6.06
CA LEU A 173 -0.28 -6.49 -5.88
C LEU A 173 0.40 -5.12 -5.92
N HIS A 174 1.06 -4.76 -4.84
CA HIS A 174 1.78 -3.50 -4.71
C HIS A 174 3.18 -3.60 -5.32
N VAL A 175 3.47 -2.76 -6.29
CA VAL A 175 4.80 -2.69 -6.90
C VAL A 175 5.67 -1.71 -6.11
N ASP A 176 6.81 -2.17 -5.62
CA ASP A 176 7.70 -1.39 -4.75
C ASP A 176 9.12 -1.32 -5.33
N ALA A 177 9.79 -0.18 -5.13
CA ALA A 177 11.10 0.13 -5.70
C ALA A 177 12.22 -0.80 -5.24
N LEU A 178 12.09 -1.42 -4.08
CA LEU A 178 13.09 -2.32 -3.53
C LEU A 178 12.80 -3.80 -3.85
N SER A 179 11.68 -4.07 -4.49
CA SER A 179 11.21 -5.42 -4.81
C SER A 179 12.16 -6.16 -5.75
N ALA A 180 12.13 -7.47 -5.65
CA ALA A 180 12.76 -8.36 -6.64
C ALA A 180 12.11 -8.20 -8.03
N LEU A 181 10.83 -7.87 -8.11
CA LEU A 181 10.11 -7.56 -9.34
C LEU A 181 10.19 -6.05 -9.59
N ARG A 182 10.87 -5.66 -10.68
CA ARG A 182 11.13 -4.24 -10.97
C ARG A 182 10.75 -3.80 -12.39
N THR A 183 10.88 -4.68 -13.37
CA THR A 183 10.70 -4.27 -14.78
C THR A 183 9.25 -4.43 -15.22
N ALA A 184 8.85 -3.68 -16.25
CA ALA A 184 7.52 -3.80 -16.82
C ALA A 184 7.30 -5.19 -17.46
N GLU A 185 8.35 -5.83 -17.97
CA GLU A 185 8.32 -7.17 -18.55
C GLU A 185 8.11 -8.24 -17.48
N GLU A 186 8.77 -8.12 -16.33
CA GLU A 186 8.55 -9.01 -15.17
C GLU A 186 7.11 -8.85 -14.65
N LEU A 187 6.63 -7.61 -14.57
CA LEU A 187 5.25 -7.31 -14.16
C LEU A 187 4.23 -7.92 -15.14
N GLU A 188 4.46 -7.79 -16.45
CA GLU A 188 3.62 -8.40 -17.47
C GLU A 188 3.63 -9.93 -17.38
N SER A 189 4.81 -10.52 -17.18
CA SER A 189 4.96 -11.96 -16.98
C SER A 189 4.16 -12.45 -15.77
N LEU A 190 4.25 -11.75 -14.64
CA LEU A 190 3.45 -12.07 -13.45
C LEU A 190 1.96 -11.96 -13.74
N MET A 191 1.53 -10.81 -14.29
CA MET A 191 0.10 -10.55 -14.50
C MET A 191 -0.54 -11.44 -15.56
N SER A 192 0.24 -11.98 -16.49
CA SER A 192 -0.24 -12.99 -17.46
C SER A 192 -0.60 -14.33 -16.81
N LEU A 193 -0.01 -14.63 -15.64
CA LEU A 193 -0.24 -15.84 -14.86
C LEU A 193 -1.25 -15.64 -13.71
N CYS A 194 -1.50 -14.38 -13.35
CA CYS A 194 -2.46 -14.04 -12.31
C CYS A 194 -3.90 -14.02 -12.85
N ASP A 195 -4.82 -14.59 -12.07
CA ASP A 195 -6.26 -14.56 -12.33
C ASP A 195 -6.74 -13.12 -12.52
N ALA A 196 -7.32 -12.83 -13.69
CA ALA A 196 -7.72 -11.50 -14.08
C ALA A 196 -8.95 -10.96 -13.32
N ASP A 197 -9.75 -11.83 -12.73
CA ASP A 197 -10.97 -11.46 -12.01
C ASP A 197 -10.69 -11.16 -10.53
N ASN A 198 -9.67 -11.81 -9.94
CA ASN A 198 -9.44 -11.79 -8.50
C ASN A 198 -8.14 -11.08 -8.07
N VAL A 199 -7.16 -10.94 -8.98
CA VAL A 199 -5.85 -10.35 -8.70
C VAL A 199 -5.58 -9.18 -9.64
N GLY A 200 -5.40 -7.99 -9.08
CA GLY A 200 -5.05 -6.77 -9.81
C GLY A 200 -3.75 -6.16 -9.33
N LEU A 201 -3.52 -4.92 -9.71
CA LEU A 201 -2.34 -4.14 -9.35
C LEU A 201 -2.73 -2.96 -8.46
N CYS A 202 -1.88 -2.67 -7.50
CA CYS A 202 -1.80 -1.41 -6.80
C CYS A 202 -0.56 -0.67 -7.31
N PHE A 203 -0.74 0.50 -7.91
CA PHE A 203 0.36 1.35 -8.32
C PHE A 203 0.68 2.37 -7.23
N ASP A 204 1.86 2.23 -6.61
CA ASP A 204 2.46 3.27 -5.80
C ASP A 204 3.28 4.19 -6.71
N THR A 205 2.87 5.44 -6.81
CA THR A 205 3.44 6.37 -7.78
C THR A 205 4.89 6.73 -7.49
N ALA A 206 5.26 6.84 -6.21
CA ALA A 206 6.65 7.11 -5.83
C ALA A 206 7.55 5.89 -6.05
N GLU A 207 7.11 4.72 -5.63
CA GLU A 207 7.89 3.49 -5.76
C GLU A 207 8.19 3.18 -7.23
N LEU A 208 7.20 3.34 -8.11
CA LEU A 208 7.38 3.19 -9.56
C LEU A 208 8.35 4.23 -10.13
N THR A 209 8.25 5.50 -9.69
CA THR A 209 9.14 6.58 -10.13
C THR A 209 10.58 6.33 -9.65
N ILE A 210 10.77 5.93 -8.39
CA ILE A 210 12.09 5.57 -7.85
C ILE A 210 12.69 4.40 -8.65
N ALA A 211 11.88 3.44 -9.06
CA ALA A 211 12.30 2.33 -9.90
C ALA A 211 12.62 2.74 -11.36
N GLY A 212 12.40 3.99 -11.74
CA GLY A 212 12.72 4.54 -13.06
C GLY A 212 11.59 4.42 -14.10
N HIS A 213 10.37 4.14 -13.68
CA HIS A 213 9.22 4.06 -14.58
C HIS A 213 8.60 5.42 -14.84
N ASP A 214 8.15 5.63 -16.08
CA ASP A 214 7.11 6.61 -16.39
C ASP A 214 5.76 6.04 -15.95
N VAL A 215 5.25 6.58 -14.85
CA VAL A 215 4.02 6.07 -14.21
C VAL A 215 2.79 6.21 -15.11
N VAL A 216 2.72 7.28 -15.92
CA VAL A 216 1.61 7.50 -16.84
C VAL A 216 1.63 6.48 -17.97
N ALA A 217 2.79 6.27 -18.58
CA ALA A 217 2.96 5.27 -19.63
C ALA A 217 2.70 3.86 -19.10
N LEU A 218 3.21 3.54 -17.91
CA LEU A 218 3.00 2.23 -17.28
C LEU A 218 1.51 2.02 -16.95
N TYR A 219 0.82 3.05 -16.43
CA TYR A 219 -0.62 2.97 -16.19
C TYR A 219 -1.40 2.72 -17.47
N ARG A 220 -1.09 3.41 -18.56
CA ARG A 220 -1.74 3.18 -19.85
C ARG A 220 -1.58 1.75 -20.35
N ARG A 221 -0.42 1.13 -20.07
CA ARG A 221 -0.15 -0.29 -20.43
C ARG A 221 -0.97 -1.28 -19.59
N PHE A 222 -1.16 -1.01 -18.31
CA PHE A 222 -1.77 -1.94 -17.35
C PHE A 222 -3.14 -1.51 -16.83
N HIS A 223 -3.78 -0.47 -17.38
CA HIS A 223 -4.97 0.18 -16.82
C HIS A 223 -6.13 -0.77 -16.48
N GLU A 224 -6.33 -1.82 -17.27
CA GLU A 224 -7.39 -2.81 -17.02
C GLU A 224 -7.14 -3.66 -15.75
N ARG A 225 -5.88 -3.77 -15.34
CA ARG A 225 -5.45 -4.56 -14.18
C ARG A 225 -5.12 -3.68 -12.97
N VAL A 226 -5.02 -2.35 -13.11
CA VAL A 226 -4.77 -1.44 -12.00
C VAL A 226 -6.09 -1.07 -11.34
N TRP A 227 -6.31 -1.58 -10.12
CA TRP A 227 -7.55 -1.41 -9.39
C TRP A 227 -7.42 -0.53 -8.16
N HIS A 228 -6.20 -0.18 -7.78
CA HIS A 228 -5.87 0.61 -6.60
C HIS A 228 -4.65 1.47 -6.86
N PHE A 229 -4.59 2.65 -6.23
CA PHE A 229 -3.42 3.51 -6.26
C PHE A 229 -3.03 3.92 -4.85
N GLN A 230 -1.71 4.03 -4.63
CA GLN A 230 -1.12 4.82 -3.58
C GLN A 230 -0.44 6.03 -4.22
N PHE A 231 -0.98 7.23 -3.97
CA PHE A 231 -0.39 8.49 -4.43
C PHE A 231 0.61 8.98 -3.42
N LYS A 232 1.85 8.87 -3.78
CA LYS A 232 3.03 9.28 -3.02
C LYS A 232 4.01 9.93 -3.99
N ASP A 233 4.72 10.98 -3.59
CA ASP A 233 5.66 11.66 -4.48
C ASP A 233 7.11 11.20 -4.23
N ALA A 234 7.88 11.13 -5.32
CA ALA A 234 9.27 10.72 -5.33
C ALA A 234 10.17 11.92 -5.63
N LEU A 235 11.17 12.14 -4.78
CA LEU A 235 12.15 13.22 -4.94
C LEU A 235 13.32 12.83 -5.86
N ALA A 236 13.52 11.54 -6.12
CA ALA A 236 14.64 11.03 -6.92
C ALA A 236 14.31 9.70 -7.57
N VAL A 237 15.05 9.37 -8.62
CA VAL A 237 15.11 8.05 -9.24
C VAL A 237 16.33 7.31 -8.71
N ASP A 238 16.24 6.01 -8.46
CA ASP A 238 17.37 5.16 -8.10
C ASP A 238 18.25 4.89 -9.32
N THR A 239 19.20 5.79 -9.57
CA THR A 239 20.16 5.70 -10.69
C THR A 239 21.43 4.92 -10.33
N LEU A 240 21.60 4.52 -9.08
CA LEU A 240 22.79 3.84 -8.57
C LEU A 240 22.53 2.38 -8.19
N ASP A 241 21.36 1.86 -8.53
CA ASP A 241 20.95 0.51 -8.18
C ASP A 241 21.01 0.23 -6.66
N GLU A 242 20.68 1.22 -5.84
CA GLU A 242 20.76 1.12 -4.38
C GLU A 242 19.78 0.08 -3.81
N TYR A 243 18.73 -0.25 -4.57
CA TYR A 243 17.82 -1.35 -4.24
C TYR A 243 18.53 -2.72 -4.13
N LYS A 244 19.73 -2.86 -4.74
CA LYS A 244 20.56 -4.08 -4.68
C LYS A 244 21.36 -4.20 -3.38
N LEU A 245 21.44 -3.13 -2.59
CA LEU A 245 22.17 -3.13 -1.32
C LEU A 245 21.57 -4.16 -0.36
N GLN A 246 22.45 -4.86 0.35
CA GLN A 246 22.02 -5.77 1.39
C GLN A 246 21.22 -5.02 2.47
N ASN A 247 20.05 -5.52 2.81
CA ASN A 247 19.08 -4.88 3.71
C ASN A 247 18.68 -3.47 3.23
N ALA A 248 18.45 -3.29 1.92
CA ALA A 248 18.09 -1.99 1.34
C ALA A 248 16.92 -1.31 2.08
N GLU A 249 15.87 -2.06 2.47
CA GLU A 249 14.74 -1.50 3.22
C GLU A 249 15.17 -0.91 4.56
N ARG A 250 16.10 -1.56 5.22
CA ARG A 250 16.61 -1.07 6.50
C ARG A 250 17.58 0.09 6.31
N ALA A 251 18.43 0.00 5.30
CA ALA A 251 19.44 1.03 5.01
C ALA A 251 18.81 2.31 4.46
N LEU A 252 17.81 2.18 3.57
CA LEU A 252 17.26 3.30 2.81
C LEU A 252 15.95 3.84 3.39
N ILE A 253 15.12 3.00 4.00
CA ILE A 253 13.77 3.38 4.43
C ILE A 253 13.57 3.27 5.95
N ALA A 254 13.96 2.16 6.56
CA ALA A 254 13.54 1.86 7.94
C ALA A 254 14.48 2.36 9.03
N ALA A 255 15.78 2.39 8.79
CA ALA A 255 16.78 2.65 9.80
C ALA A 255 17.90 3.58 9.35
N GLY A 256 17.89 3.98 8.10
CA GLY A 256 18.77 5.04 7.61
C GLY A 256 18.52 6.29 8.41
N GLY A 257 19.54 7.07 8.67
CA GLY A 257 19.38 8.36 9.30
C GLY A 257 18.36 9.20 8.52
N GLU A 258 17.73 10.15 9.17
CA GLU A 258 16.68 11.03 8.60
C GLU A 258 16.99 11.56 7.19
N ARG A 259 18.28 11.76 6.88
CA ARG A 259 18.72 12.27 5.58
C ARG A 259 18.51 11.32 4.41
N GLN A 260 18.54 10.01 4.61
CA GLN A 260 18.38 9.04 3.51
C GLN A 260 16.92 8.86 3.14
N VAL A 261 16.05 8.91 4.13
CA VAL A 261 14.61 8.79 3.95
C VAL A 261 14.04 10.02 3.25
N GLN A 262 14.46 11.20 3.67
CA GLN A 262 14.05 12.49 3.05
C GLN A 262 14.50 12.63 1.59
N ARG A 263 15.44 11.81 1.13
CA ARG A 263 15.90 11.84 -0.26
C ARG A 263 14.91 11.20 -1.23
N TRP A 264 14.13 10.24 -0.79
CA TRP A 264 13.28 9.43 -1.66
C TRP A 264 11.86 9.95 -1.77
N PHE A 265 11.26 10.36 -0.67
CA PHE A 265 9.86 10.69 -0.60
C PHE A 265 9.61 12.14 -0.22
N GLY A 266 8.58 12.74 -0.82
CA GLY A 266 8.10 14.08 -0.52
C GLY A 266 6.58 14.14 -0.50
N GLU A 267 6.05 15.28 -0.11
CA GLU A 267 4.63 15.58 -0.23
C GLU A 267 4.25 15.75 -1.70
N MET A 268 3.02 15.38 -2.06
CA MET A 268 2.53 15.47 -3.44
C MET A 268 2.76 16.85 -4.06
N GLY A 269 3.30 16.86 -5.28
CA GLY A 269 3.61 18.07 -6.04
C GLY A 269 4.97 18.69 -5.73
N THR A 270 5.77 18.06 -4.87
CA THR A 270 7.15 18.53 -4.58
C THR A 270 8.23 17.71 -5.28
N GLY A 271 7.86 16.60 -5.90
CA GLY A 271 8.78 15.65 -6.51
C GLY A 271 8.61 15.52 -8.02
N LEU A 272 8.80 14.29 -8.49
CA LEU A 272 8.94 13.95 -9.91
C LEU A 272 7.64 13.39 -10.53
N VAL A 273 6.65 13.02 -9.72
CA VAL A 273 5.41 12.41 -10.22
C VAL A 273 4.51 13.45 -10.87
N ASP A 274 4.16 13.25 -12.13
CA ASP A 274 3.17 14.08 -12.83
C ASP A 274 1.73 13.61 -12.49
N PHE A 275 1.25 13.97 -11.30
CA PHE A 275 -0.10 13.63 -10.85
C PHE A 275 -1.22 14.18 -11.74
N PRO A 276 -1.15 15.42 -12.29
CA PRO A 276 -2.15 15.91 -13.23
C PRO A 276 -2.26 15.05 -14.49
N ALA A 277 -1.13 14.69 -15.10
CA ALA A 277 -1.12 13.84 -16.29
C ALA A 277 -1.62 12.42 -15.99
N LEU A 278 -1.23 11.84 -14.83
CA LEU A 278 -1.72 10.54 -14.40
C LEU A 278 -3.23 10.58 -14.19
N LEU A 279 -3.74 11.58 -13.48
CA LEU A 279 -5.17 11.71 -13.21
C LEU A 279 -5.99 11.92 -14.49
N ALA A 280 -5.45 12.66 -15.47
CA ALA A 280 -6.04 12.80 -16.80
C ALA A 280 -6.15 11.44 -17.51
N ALA A 281 -5.06 10.65 -17.50
CA ALA A 281 -5.06 9.30 -18.08
C ALA A 281 -6.05 8.35 -17.35
N MET A 282 -6.15 8.46 -16.03
CA MET A 282 -7.11 7.67 -15.24
C MET A 282 -8.55 7.99 -15.62
N ARG A 283 -8.89 9.26 -15.86
CA ARG A 283 -10.23 9.68 -16.33
C ARG A 283 -10.51 9.21 -17.74
N GLU A 284 -9.54 9.41 -18.64
CA GLU A 284 -9.63 8.98 -20.04
C GLU A 284 -9.93 7.47 -20.15
N LEU A 285 -9.29 6.66 -19.30
CA LEU A 285 -9.39 5.20 -19.30
C LEU A 285 -10.46 4.68 -18.32
N GLY A 286 -11.23 5.56 -17.69
CA GLY A 286 -12.41 5.20 -16.88
C GLY A 286 -12.10 4.55 -15.54
N TYR A 287 -10.96 4.90 -14.91
CA TYR A 287 -10.64 4.45 -13.57
C TYR A 287 -11.72 4.86 -12.57
N ALA A 288 -12.07 3.94 -11.68
CA ALA A 288 -13.14 4.15 -10.69
C ALA A 288 -12.81 3.50 -9.33
N GLY A 289 -11.55 3.30 -9.05
CA GLY A 289 -11.04 2.72 -7.80
C GLY A 289 -10.74 3.78 -6.73
N TRP A 290 -10.00 3.33 -5.73
CA TRP A 290 -9.47 4.18 -4.70
C TRP A 290 -8.10 4.75 -5.10
N ILE A 291 -7.92 6.03 -4.79
CA ILE A 291 -6.61 6.66 -4.69
C ILE A 291 -6.37 6.91 -3.19
N ILE A 292 -5.38 6.23 -2.66
CA ILE A 292 -4.95 6.41 -1.29
C ILE A 292 -3.74 7.33 -1.31
N VAL A 293 -3.87 8.48 -0.68
CA VAL A 293 -2.71 9.36 -0.47
C VAL A 293 -1.85 8.73 0.61
N GLU A 294 -0.58 8.57 0.30
CA GLU A 294 0.38 7.98 1.23
C GLU A 294 1.57 8.91 1.42
N SER A 295 2.17 8.86 2.58
CA SER A 295 3.42 9.54 2.88
C SER A 295 4.31 8.60 3.69
N ASP A 296 5.52 8.33 3.20
CA ASP A 296 6.50 7.52 3.90
C ASP A 296 7.63 8.39 4.40
N LYS A 297 7.62 8.70 5.71
CA LYS A 297 8.67 9.48 6.34
C LYS A 297 9.10 10.71 5.53
N GLY A 298 8.13 11.41 4.95
CA GLY A 298 8.37 12.70 4.31
C GLY A 298 9.03 13.69 5.27
N PRO A 299 9.58 14.80 4.76
CA PRO A 299 10.30 15.77 5.55
C PRO A 299 9.43 16.47 6.60
N ALA A 300 8.13 16.53 6.39
CA ALA A 300 7.19 17.19 7.29
C ALA A 300 6.72 16.26 8.42
N PRO A 301 6.34 16.81 9.60
CA PRO A 301 5.60 16.07 10.60
C PRO A 301 4.31 15.47 10.01
N ILE A 302 3.90 14.30 10.48
CA ILE A 302 2.79 13.51 9.89
C ILE A 302 1.53 14.34 9.59
N ALA A 303 1.03 15.09 10.58
CA ALA A 303 -0.15 15.93 10.38
C ALA A 303 0.08 17.06 9.36
N THR A 304 1.29 17.63 9.33
CA THR A 304 1.66 18.69 8.37
C THR A 304 1.74 18.11 6.95
N GLY A 305 2.41 16.99 6.76
CA GLY A 305 2.45 16.31 5.45
C GLY A 305 1.06 15.94 4.96
N MET A 306 0.19 15.45 5.84
CA MET A 306 -1.20 15.15 5.51
C MET A 306 -1.98 16.40 5.06
N MET A 307 -1.80 17.53 5.75
CA MET A 307 -2.42 18.82 5.36
C MET A 307 -1.90 19.30 4.00
N LEU A 308 -0.59 19.20 3.74
CA LEU A 308 0.01 19.60 2.46
C LEU A 308 -0.52 18.75 1.31
N ASN A 309 -0.56 17.43 1.49
CA ASN A 309 -1.11 16.51 0.50
C ASN A 309 -2.61 16.75 0.25
N SER A 310 -3.39 17.02 1.31
CA SER A 310 -4.79 17.36 1.19
C SER A 310 -4.98 18.68 0.42
N TRP A 311 -4.17 19.69 0.73
CA TRP A 311 -4.22 20.97 0.02
C TRP A 311 -3.92 20.78 -1.47
N TYR A 312 -2.86 20.04 -1.81
CA TYR A 312 -2.50 19.75 -3.19
C TYR A 312 -3.64 19.02 -3.94
N ARG A 313 -4.23 18.00 -3.32
CA ARG A 313 -5.39 17.31 -3.90
C ARG A 313 -6.50 18.28 -4.22
N GLN A 314 -6.93 19.10 -3.24
CA GLN A 314 -8.10 19.98 -3.37
C GLN A 314 -7.88 21.17 -4.31
N HIS A 315 -6.67 21.73 -4.33
CA HIS A 315 -6.38 22.99 -5.04
C HIS A 315 -5.62 22.80 -6.35
N VAL A 316 -5.07 21.62 -6.60
CA VAL A 316 -4.38 21.31 -7.84
C VAL A 316 -5.11 20.21 -8.59
N LEU A 317 -5.31 19.04 -7.97
CA LEU A 317 -5.86 17.89 -8.69
C LEU A 317 -7.37 17.98 -8.91
N ASP A 318 -8.14 18.47 -7.95
CA ASP A 318 -9.60 18.63 -8.11
C ASP A 318 -9.95 19.78 -9.08
N LEU A 319 -9.12 20.85 -9.15
CA LEU A 319 -9.30 21.95 -10.10
C LEU A 319 -8.86 21.60 -11.54
N CYS A 320 -8.01 20.63 -11.73
CA CYS A 320 -7.73 20.08 -13.09
C CYS A 320 -8.93 19.26 -13.63
N CYS A 321 -10.07 19.29 -12.93
CA CYS A 321 -11.25 18.48 -13.21
C CYS A 321 -12.38 19.26 -13.92
N ASP A 322 -12.30 20.59 -13.94
CA ASP A 322 -13.24 21.49 -14.59
C ASP A 322 -12.73 21.93 -15.99
#